data_9a74f697d466380252e325a35cc27689
#
_entry.id   9a74f697d466380252e325a35cc27689
#
_cell.length_a   1.000
_cell.length_b   1.000
_cell.length_c   1.000
_cell.angle_alpha   90.00
_cell.angle_beta   90.00
_cell.angle_gamma   90.00
#
_symmetry.space_group_name_H-M   'P 1'
#
loop_
_entity.id
_entity.type
_entity.pdbx_description
1 polymer ?
#
loop_
_entity_poly.entity_id
_entity_poly.type
_entity_poly.pdbx_seq_one_letter_code
_entity_poly.pdbx_strand_id
1 'polypeptide(L)'
;MKKIILSLIALSAIAVSSCQPTTAKAEAEKQDVYRISATISNQNITDFQEDAQGYIWIGTTRGLNRFNAHEYRQYYSSNDSLQLPGDRIQDIFMDSRKRLWIATTNGTCRYTDQDNFCQIPINVPYNNRNGHQFIESKDGKIFLNMVVHLCVYNPETDTFNRIFINFDPDKTYKQTCYIDNNNCLWAVNPVSIRCYDSRNMQLTDSIPMPQKITYSYMHNHTSLWLASKNRLFIFDTESKRFKTTPEAISN
;
A
#
# COMPACT_ATOMS: atom_id res chain seq x y z
N MET A 1 41.45 15.81 -83.73
CA MET A 1 41.17 17.15 -83.22
C MET A 1 40.02 17.11 -82.21
N LYS A 2 40.24 16.90 -80.94
CA LYS A 2 39.31 17.15 -79.87
C LYS A 2 40.11 17.42 -78.60
N LYS A 3 40.07 18.58 -78.12
CA LYS A 3 40.70 19.02 -76.85
C LYS A 3 39.95 18.40 -75.68
N ILE A 4 40.66 17.74 -74.80
CA ILE A 4 40.18 17.24 -73.52
C ILE A 4 40.54 18.29 -72.47
N ILE A 5 39.54 18.93 -71.88
CA ILE A 5 39.70 19.83 -70.75
C ILE A 5 39.59 19.00 -69.47
N LEU A 6 40.69 18.89 -68.71
CA LEU A 6 40.69 18.30 -67.38
C LEU A 6 40.17 19.37 -66.41
N SER A 7 39.03 19.12 -65.81
CA SER A 7 38.53 19.90 -64.70
C SER A 7 38.99 19.27 -63.37
N LEU A 8 39.80 19.99 -62.57
CA LEU A 8 40.14 19.67 -61.20
C LEU A 8 38.93 19.96 -60.33
N ILE A 9 38.36 18.92 -59.76
CA ILE A 9 37.40 19.07 -58.66
C ILE A 9 38.19 18.91 -57.35
N ALA A 10 38.34 20.05 -56.63
CA ALA A 10 38.86 20.04 -55.27
C ALA A 10 37.78 19.48 -54.32
N LEU A 11 38.04 18.33 -53.76
CA LEU A 11 37.18 17.72 -52.73
C LEU A 11 37.51 18.37 -51.39
N SER A 12 36.71 19.30 -50.92
CA SER A 12 36.78 19.79 -49.55
C SER A 12 36.16 18.74 -48.61
N ALA A 13 36.99 18.07 -47.84
CA ALA A 13 36.54 17.19 -46.78
C ALA A 13 35.93 18.03 -45.66
N ILE A 14 34.60 18.07 -45.59
CA ILE A 14 33.89 18.57 -44.38
C ILE A 14 34.01 17.47 -43.35
N ALA A 15 34.82 17.71 -42.31
CA ALA A 15 34.85 16.92 -41.11
C ALA A 15 33.53 17.11 -40.35
N VAL A 16 32.60 16.20 -40.57
CA VAL A 16 31.41 16.09 -39.70
C VAL A 16 31.87 15.47 -38.38
N SER A 17 32.12 16.32 -37.40
CA SER A 17 32.26 15.89 -36.01
C SER A 17 30.95 15.25 -35.58
N SER A 18 30.83 13.93 -35.66
CA SER A 18 29.76 13.16 -35.07
C SER A 18 29.89 13.24 -33.55
N CYS A 19 29.15 14.14 -32.95
CA CYS A 19 28.91 14.11 -31.50
C CYS A 19 28.07 12.83 -31.23
N GLN A 20 28.76 11.70 -31.00
CA GLN A 20 28.08 10.55 -30.42
C GLN A 20 27.72 10.91 -28.97
N PRO A 21 26.47 10.80 -28.54
CA PRO A 21 26.16 10.89 -27.14
C PRO A 21 26.87 9.72 -26.44
N THR A 22 27.77 10.05 -25.55
CA THR A 22 28.47 9.09 -24.70
C THR A 22 27.43 8.35 -23.86
N THR A 23 27.18 7.10 -24.21
CA THR A 23 26.37 6.13 -23.44
C THR A 23 26.88 5.92 -22.01
N ALA A 24 28.11 6.37 -21.72
CA ALA A 24 28.70 6.35 -20.38
C ALA A 24 28.05 7.33 -19.37
N LYS A 25 27.27 8.33 -19.82
CA LYS A 25 26.62 9.28 -18.91
C LYS A 25 25.23 8.85 -18.46
N ALA A 26 24.61 7.88 -19.14
CA ALA A 26 23.32 7.31 -18.77
C ALA A 26 23.42 6.18 -17.73
N GLU A 27 24.60 5.56 -17.57
CA GLU A 27 24.83 4.52 -16.55
C GLU A 27 25.31 5.07 -15.20
N ALA A 28 25.72 6.33 -15.13
CA ALA A 28 26.27 6.95 -13.90
C ALA A 28 25.22 7.56 -12.97
N GLU A 29 23.93 7.56 -13.34
CA GLU A 29 22.81 8.11 -12.54
C GLU A 29 21.74 7.07 -12.19
N LYS A 30 22.02 5.78 -12.21
CA LYS A 30 21.22 4.81 -11.48
C LYS A 30 21.57 4.97 -10.00
N GLN A 31 20.99 5.99 -9.39
CA GLN A 31 21.03 6.15 -7.95
C GLN A 31 20.52 4.83 -7.35
N ASP A 32 21.33 4.19 -6.48
CA ASP A 32 20.99 2.91 -5.87
C ASP A 32 19.60 3.03 -5.23
N VAL A 33 18.60 2.43 -5.86
CA VAL A 33 17.19 2.44 -5.40
C VAL A 33 17.10 1.76 -4.03
N TYR A 34 18.10 0.97 -3.67
CA TYR A 34 18.19 0.26 -2.40
C TYR A 34 19.62 0.16 -1.90
N ARG A 35 19.75 -0.12 -0.60
CA ARG A 35 21.02 -0.45 0.07
C ARG A 35 21.02 -1.93 0.47
N ILE A 36 22.08 -2.65 0.17
CA ILE A 36 22.30 -4.02 0.69
C ILE A 36 22.86 -3.92 2.12
N SER A 37 22.32 -4.70 3.04
CA SER A 37 22.70 -4.71 4.45
C SER A 37 22.54 -6.09 5.06
N ALA A 38 23.38 -6.40 6.05
CA ALA A 38 23.22 -7.59 6.89
C ALA A 38 22.17 -7.41 8.00
N THR A 39 21.69 -6.18 8.21
CA THR A 39 20.74 -5.86 9.27
C THR A 39 19.51 -5.17 8.70
N ILE A 40 18.41 -5.24 9.42
CA ILE A 40 17.17 -4.50 9.11
C ILE A 40 17.36 -2.99 9.28
N SER A 41 16.61 -2.19 8.51
CA SER A 41 16.71 -0.72 8.51
C SER A 41 16.36 -0.06 9.85
N ASN A 42 15.45 -0.68 10.61
CA ASN A 42 15.05 -0.22 11.94
C ASN A 42 14.39 -1.35 12.74
N GLN A 43 14.57 -1.37 14.07
CA GLN A 43 14.04 -2.41 14.95
C GLN A 43 12.53 -2.30 15.22
N ASN A 44 11.92 -1.14 14.97
CA ASN A 44 10.48 -0.95 15.13
C ASN A 44 9.75 -1.44 13.87
N ILE A 45 9.46 -2.72 13.82
CA ILE A 45 8.71 -3.37 12.75
C ILE A 45 7.24 -2.94 12.86
N THR A 46 6.67 -2.58 11.74
CA THR A 46 5.26 -2.16 11.63
C THR A 46 4.40 -3.21 10.96
N ASP A 47 4.99 -3.95 9.99
CA ASP A 47 4.27 -4.96 9.24
C ASP A 47 5.25 -5.89 8.50
N PHE A 48 4.77 -7.05 8.01
CA PHE A 48 5.53 -7.94 7.13
C PHE A 48 4.61 -8.71 6.18
N GLN A 49 5.12 -8.99 4.98
CA GLN A 49 4.40 -9.70 3.93
C GLN A 49 5.36 -10.58 3.13
N GLU A 50 4.99 -11.81 2.86
CA GLU A 50 5.68 -12.66 1.88
C GLU A 50 5.16 -12.34 0.48
N ASP A 51 6.08 -12.20 -0.50
CA ASP A 51 5.71 -12.01 -1.89
C ASP A 51 5.62 -13.34 -2.67
N ALA A 52 5.21 -13.26 -3.93
CA ALA A 52 5.02 -14.43 -4.77
C ALA A 52 6.34 -15.17 -5.12
N GLN A 53 7.49 -14.54 -4.89
CA GLN A 53 8.83 -15.11 -5.10
C GLN A 53 9.42 -15.70 -3.81
N GLY A 54 8.73 -15.56 -2.68
CA GLY A 54 9.18 -16.04 -1.37
C GLY A 54 10.11 -15.06 -0.62
N TYR A 55 10.23 -13.81 -1.10
CA TYR A 55 10.89 -12.78 -0.33
C TYR A 55 9.98 -12.28 0.79
N ILE A 56 10.58 -11.99 1.94
CA ILE A 56 9.87 -11.37 3.06
C ILE A 56 10.08 -9.86 3.02
N TRP A 57 9.00 -9.13 2.82
CA TRP A 57 8.98 -7.68 2.94
C TRP A 57 8.69 -7.29 4.37
N ILE A 58 9.50 -6.39 4.93
CA ILE A 58 9.43 -5.97 6.33
C ILE A 58 9.36 -4.45 6.38
N GLY A 59 8.21 -3.95 6.79
CA GLY A 59 7.98 -2.53 7.03
C GLY A 59 8.50 -2.12 8.40
N THR A 60 9.12 -0.97 8.45
CA THR A 60 9.59 -0.39 9.71
C THR A 60 9.17 1.08 9.83
N THR A 61 9.45 1.68 10.99
CA THR A 61 9.25 3.13 11.16
C THR A 61 10.28 3.97 10.40
N ARG A 62 11.32 3.34 9.78
CA ARG A 62 12.39 4.03 9.03
C ARG A 62 12.90 3.17 7.87
N GLY A 63 12.05 2.96 6.88
CA GLY A 63 12.36 2.24 5.65
C GLY A 63 11.62 0.92 5.50
N LEU A 64 11.62 0.44 4.27
CA LEU A 64 11.10 -0.85 3.85
C LEU A 64 12.28 -1.78 3.58
N ASN A 65 12.16 -3.06 3.92
CA ASN A 65 13.20 -4.05 3.70
C ASN A 65 12.63 -5.23 2.93
N ARG A 66 13.42 -5.76 1.99
CA ARG A 66 13.16 -7.06 1.34
C ARG A 66 14.24 -8.04 1.75
N PHE A 67 13.87 -9.14 2.37
CA PHE A 67 14.76 -10.17 2.89
C PHE A 67 14.74 -11.42 2.01
N ASN A 68 15.90 -11.94 1.66
CA ASN A 68 16.09 -13.13 0.82
C ASN A 68 16.69 -14.34 1.56
N ALA A 69 16.55 -14.39 2.90
CA ALA A 69 17.18 -15.33 3.83
C ALA A 69 18.68 -15.10 4.09
N HIS A 70 19.37 -14.22 3.36
CA HIS A 70 20.79 -13.95 3.53
C HIS A 70 21.08 -12.49 3.84
N GLU A 71 20.42 -11.59 3.15
CA GLU A 71 20.64 -10.13 3.23
C GLU A 71 19.33 -9.36 3.12
N TYR A 72 19.38 -8.09 3.53
CA TYR A 72 18.29 -7.14 3.37
C TYR A 72 18.59 -6.17 2.23
N ARG A 73 17.62 -5.95 1.34
CA ARG A 73 17.57 -4.75 0.51
C ARG A 73 16.73 -3.72 1.23
N GLN A 74 17.34 -2.59 1.57
CA GLN A 74 16.70 -1.51 2.30
C GLN A 74 16.30 -0.40 1.33
N TYR A 75 15.03 -0.01 1.35
CA TYR A 75 14.45 1.05 0.52
C TYR A 75 14.03 2.22 1.40
N TYR A 76 14.30 3.43 0.93
CA TYR A 76 13.99 4.68 1.62
C TYR A 76 13.26 5.63 0.69
N SER A 77 12.58 6.63 1.28
CA SER A 77 11.96 7.69 0.51
C SER A 77 13.00 8.64 -0.07
N SER A 78 12.69 9.21 -1.21
CA SER A 78 13.44 10.32 -1.81
C SER A 78 12.47 11.23 -2.58
N ASN A 79 13.03 12.27 -3.22
CA ASN A 79 12.27 13.14 -4.12
C ASN A 79 11.97 12.48 -5.49
N ASP A 80 12.48 11.29 -5.74
CA ASP A 80 12.22 10.54 -6.96
C ASP A 80 10.85 9.84 -6.85
N SER A 81 10.00 10.01 -7.86
CA SER A 81 8.68 9.38 -7.96
C SER A 81 8.71 7.86 -8.10
N LEU A 82 9.89 7.29 -8.43
CA LEU A 82 10.13 5.86 -8.51
C LEU A 82 10.60 5.25 -7.19
N GLN A 83 10.59 6.02 -6.10
CA GLN A 83 10.94 5.57 -4.76
C GLN A 83 9.76 5.66 -3.81
N LEU A 84 9.97 5.18 -2.58
CA LEU A 84 8.93 5.23 -1.54
C LEU A 84 8.46 6.66 -1.30
N PRO A 85 7.14 6.89 -1.13
CA PRO A 85 6.62 8.23 -0.79
C PRO A 85 6.97 8.66 0.65
N GLY A 86 7.36 7.73 1.52
CA GLY A 86 7.75 8.00 2.89
C GLY A 86 8.43 6.82 3.57
N ASP A 87 9.30 7.08 4.54
CA ASP A 87 10.08 6.04 5.23
C ASP A 87 9.27 5.25 6.27
N ARG A 88 8.25 5.87 6.86
CA ARG A 88 7.42 5.18 7.85
C ARG A 88 6.38 4.34 7.15
N ILE A 89 6.62 3.03 7.15
CA ILE A 89 5.68 2.05 6.58
C ILE A 89 4.51 1.86 7.54
N GLN A 90 3.29 1.81 6.99
CA GLN A 90 2.05 1.61 7.74
C GLN A 90 1.44 0.23 7.47
N ASP A 91 1.54 -0.22 6.22
CA ASP A 91 0.96 -1.48 5.77
C ASP A 91 1.67 -1.99 4.52
N ILE A 92 1.79 -3.31 4.40
CA ILE A 92 2.32 -4.01 3.23
C ILE A 92 1.29 -5.06 2.84
N PHE A 93 0.81 -5.02 1.63
CA PHE A 93 -0.28 -5.87 1.20
C PHE A 93 -0.01 -6.51 -0.16
N MET A 94 -0.16 -7.83 -0.23
CA MET A 94 -0.13 -8.59 -1.48
C MET A 94 -1.56 -8.87 -1.91
N ASP A 95 -1.98 -8.31 -3.05
CA ASP A 95 -3.32 -8.57 -3.57
C ASP A 95 -3.43 -9.92 -4.29
N SER A 96 -4.65 -10.33 -4.61
CA SER A 96 -4.94 -11.60 -5.30
C SER A 96 -4.31 -11.68 -6.70
N ARG A 97 -3.96 -10.53 -7.31
CA ARG A 97 -3.25 -10.43 -8.60
C ARG A 97 -1.72 -10.40 -8.44
N LYS A 98 -1.22 -10.67 -7.23
CA LYS A 98 0.21 -10.68 -6.90
C LYS A 98 0.91 -9.33 -7.04
N ARG A 99 0.18 -8.23 -6.88
CA ARG A 99 0.74 -6.89 -6.80
C ARG A 99 1.02 -6.53 -5.35
N LEU A 100 2.23 -6.04 -5.07
CA LEU A 100 2.64 -5.62 -3.74
C LEU A 100 2.36 -4.12 -3.56
N TRP A 101 1.53 -3.80 -2.59
CA TRP A 101 1.12 -2.46 -2.22
C TRP A 101 1.79 -2.05 -0.92
N ILE A 102 2.25 -0.82 -0.84
CA ILE A 102 2.88 -0.25 0.35
C ILE A 102 2.18 1.04 0.72
N ALA A 103 1.69 1.13 1.96
CA ALA A 103 1.18 2.36 2.55
C ALA A 103 2.24 2.98 3.47
N THR A 104 2.41 4.28 3.36
CA THR A 104 3.30 5.06 4.20
C THR A 104 2.56 6.25 4.82
N THR A 105 3.20 6.96 5.74
CA THR A 105 2.63 8.20 6.28
C THR A 105 2.47 9.31 5.24
N ASN A 106 3.18 9.25 4.11
CA ASN A 106 3.23 10.33 3.11
C ASN A 106 2.53 9.96 1.78
N GLY A 107 2.02 8.74 1.64
CA GLY A 107 1.35 8.28 0.44
C GLY A 107 1.40 6.77 0.28
N THR A 108 0.96 6.30 -0.87
CA THR A 108 0.95 4.89 -1.24
C THR A 108 1.72 4.65 -2.52
N CYS A 109 2.26 3.45 -2.66
CA CYS A 109 2.92 3.02 -3.88
C CYS A 109 2.71 1.53 -4.13
N ARG A 110 3.04 1.10 -5.33
CA ARG A 110 3.07 -0.29 -5.76
C ARG A 110 4.49 -0.63 -6.19
N TYR A 111 5.01 -1.74 -5.68
CA TYR A 111 6.32 -2.26 -6.12
C TYR A 111 6.26 -2.72 -7.58
N THR A 112 7.35 -2.48 -8.30
CA THR A 112 7.54 -2.95 -9.69
C THR A 112 8.67 -3.97 -9.75
N ASP A 113 8.67 -4.81 -10.79
CA ASP A 113 9.68 -5.89 -10.96
C ASP A 113 11.12 -5.36 -11.16
N GLN A 114 11.29 -4.05 -11.31
CA GLN A 114 12.59 -3.41 -11.50
C GLN A 114 13.17 -2.79 -10.22
N ASP A 115 12.74 -3.23 -9.04
CA ASP A 115 13.10 -2.66 -7.74
C ASP A 115 12.68 -1.19 -7.56
N ASN A 116 11.71 -0.72 -8.34
CA ASN A 116 11.13 0.62 -8.24
C ASN A 116 9.74 0.59 -7.60
N PHE A 117 9.25 1.77 -7.23
CA PHE A 117 7.93 1.95 -6.64
C PHE A 117 7.13 2.96 -7.49
N CYS A 118 6.00 2.52 -8.04
CA CYS A 118 5.06 3.42 -8.68
C CYS A 118 4.19 4.07 -7.61
N GLN A 119 4.34 5.38 -7.40
CA GLN A 119 3.51 6.13 -6.45
C GLN A 119 2.08 6.25 -6.99
N ILE A 120 1.11 5.90 -6.15
CA ILE A 120 -0.31 5.89 -6.52
C ILE A 120 -0.98 7.13 -5.88
N PRO A 121 -1.49 8.08 -6.69
CA PRO A 121 -2.16 9.26 -6.17
C PRO A 121 -3.42 8.92 -5.37
N ILE A 122 -3.65 9.67 -4.28
CA ILE A 122 -4.84 9.56 -3.45
C ILE A 122 -5.65 10.84 -3.59
N ASN A 123 -6.84 10.72 -4.16
CA ASN A 123 -7.76 11.83 -4.39
C ASN A 123 -8.63 12.10 -3.15
N VAL A 124 -8.05 12.78 -2.17
CA VAL A 124 -8.76 13.21 -0.95
C VAL A 124 -8.60 14.72 -0.74
N PRO A 125 -9.60 15.40 -0.15
CA PRO A 125 -9.43 16.78 0.27
C PRO A 125 -8.34 16.84 1.34
N TYR A 126 -7.52 17.89 1.27
CA TYR A 126 -6.40 18.12 2.19
C TYR A 126 -5.21 17.18 2.00
N ASN A 127 -4.05 17.61 2.50
CA ASN A 127 -2.77 16.90 2.38
C ASN A 127 -2.65 15.66 3.31
N ASN A 128 -3.75 15.03 3.69
CA ASN A 128 -3.70 13.82 4.51
C ASN A 128 -3.56 12.58 3.61
N ARG A 129 -2.32 12.20 3.32
CA ARG A 129 -1.96 11.03 2.50
C ARG A 129 -1.60 9.81 3.34
N ASN A 130 -1.88 9.86 4.64
CA ASN A 130 -1.56 8.79 5.58
C ASN A 130 -2.48 7.58 5.34
N GLY A 131 -2.02 6.63 4.54
CA GLY A 131 -2.67 5.32 4.38
C GLY A 131 -2.39 4.43 5.57
N HIS A 132 -3.38 3.70 6.06
CA HIS A 132 -3.22 2.85 7.23
C HIS A 132 -3.34 1.37 6.95
N GLN A 133 -4.18 0.99 5.98
CA GLN A 133 -4.47 -0.41 5.74
C GLN A 133 -5.07 -0.62 4.36
N PHE A 134 -4.53 -1.57 3.61
CA PHE A 134 -5.17 -2.08 2.41
C PHE A 134 -6.13 -3.21 2.75
N ILE A 135 -7.19 -3.30 1.97
CA ILE A 135 -8.18 -4.37 2.08
C ILE A 135 -8.59 -4.75 0.65
N GLU A 136 -8.67 -6.05 0.37
CA GLU A 136 -9.19 -6.55 -0.89
C GLU A 136 -10.55 -7.20 -0.68
N SER A 137 -11.53 -6.83 -1.49
CA SER A 137 -12.81 -7.51 -1.56
C SER A 137 -12.71 -8.78 -2.40
N LYS A 138 -13.67 -9.69 -2.27
CA LYS A 138 -13.69 -10.96 -3.03
C LYS A 138 -13.81 -10.77 -4.54
N ASP A 139 -14.34 -9.64 -5.00
CA ASP A 139 -14.38 -9.24 -6.41
C ASP A 139 -13.12 -8.49 -6.87
N GLY A 140 -12.07 -8.46 -6.03
CA GLY A 140 -10.76 -7.92 -6.38
C GLY A 140 -10.66 -6.38 -6.37
N LYS A 141 -11.60 -5.69 -5.71
CA LYS A 141 -11.48 -4.25 -5.45
C LYS A 141 -10.52 -4.02 -4.30
N ILE A 142 -9.58 -3.11 -4.48
CA ILE A 142 -8.64 -2.71 -3.44
C ILE A 142 -9.15 -1.45 -2.76
N PHE A 143 -9.29 -1.51 -1.45
CA PHE A 143 -9.62 -0.37 -0.61
C PHE A 143 -8.38 0.09 0.16
N LEU A 144 -8.29 1.37 0.38
CA LEU A 144 -7.32 1.99 1.29
C LEU A 144 -8.08 2.64 2.44
N ASN A 145 -7.97 2.07 3.62
CA ASN A 145 -8.47 2.66 4.85
C ASN A 145 -7.47 3.69 5.37
N MET A 146 -7.94 4.89 5.59
CA MET A 146 -7.19 6.03 6.12
C MET A 146 -7.83 6.48 7.44
N VAL A 147 -7.18 7.37 8.18
CA VAL A 147 -7.69 7.83 9.50
C VAL A 147 -9.13 8.33 9.42
N VAL A 148 -9.44 9.10 8.38
CA VAL A 148 -10.74 9.77 8.23
C VAL A 148 -11.41 9.52 6.87
N HIS A 149 -10.80 8.70 6.02
CA HIS A 149 -11.30 8.39 4.68
C HIS A 149 -11.20 6.90 4.39
N LEU A 150 -12.16 6.40 3.64
CA LEU A 150 -12.01 5.15 2.90
C LEU A 150 -11.92 5.50 1.43
N CYS A 151 -10.93 4.92 0.75
CA CYS A 151 -10.72 5.11 -0.68
C CYS A 151 -10.81 3.77 -1.39
N VAL A 152 -11.20 3.78 -2.67
CA VAL A 152 -11.17 2.63 -3.55
C VAL A 152 -10.22 2.90 -4.71
N TYR A 153 -9.43 1.90 -5.06
CA TYR A 153 -8.54 1.96 -6.20
C TYR A 153 -9.31 1.91 -7.52
N ASN A 154 -9.02 2.86 -8.40
CA ASN A 154 -9.49 2.87 -9.78
C ASN A 154 -8.36 2.44 -10.73
N PRO A 155 -8.46 1.27 -11.37
CA PRO A 155 -7.42 0.76 -12.26
C PRO A 155 -7.31 1.54 -13.60
N GLU A 156 -8.33 2.24 -14.01
CA GLU A 156 -8.32 3.03 -15.27
C GLU A 156 -7.46 4.29 -15.14
N THR A 157 -7.46 4.90 -13.96
CA THR A 157 -6.72 6.13 -13.67
C THR A 157 -5.48 5.91 -12.82
N ASP A 158 -5.24 4.69 -12.35
CA ASP A 158 -4.19 4.30 -11.39
C ASP A 158 -4.17 5.21 -10.14
N THR A 159 -5.37 5.44 -9.55
CA THR A 159 -5.55 6.33 -8.40
C THR A 159 -6.46 5.73 -7.34
N PHE A 160 -6.28 6.16 -6.08
CA PHE A 160 -7.26 5.93 -5.02
C PHE A 160 -8.26 7.09 -4.95
N ASN A 161 -9.54 6.79 -5.14
CA ASN A 161 -10.62 7.76 -5.06
C ASN A 161 -11.39 7.61 -3.75
N ARG A 162 -11.68 8.74 -3.11
CA ARG A 162 -12.45 8.77 -1.87
C ARG A 162 -13.87 8.22 -2.08
N ILE A 163 -14.29 7.34 -1.19
CA ILE A 163 -15.67 6.89 -1.08
C ILE A 163 -16.38 7.76 -0.02
N PHE A 164 -17.55 8.30 -0.40
CA PHE A 164 -18.42 9.00 0.54
C PHE A 164 -19.25 7.98 1.31
N ILE A 165 -18.70 7.49 2.42
CA ILE A 165 -19.48 6.75 3.40
C ILE A 165 -19.69 7.66 4.63
N ASN A 166 -20.86 7.58 5.22
CA ASN A 166 -21.13 8.25 6.49
C ASN A 166 -20.36 7.50 7.60
N PHE A 167 -19.05 7.71 7.64
CA PHE A 167 -18.30 7.40 8.85
C PHE A 167 -18.86 8.24 9.98
N ASP A 168 -18.91 7.65 11.16
CA ASP A 168 -19.43 8.27 12.37
C ASP A 168 -19.08 9.76 12.44
N PRO A 169 -20.06 10.65 12.69
CA PRO A 169 -19.80 12.06 12.91
C PRO A 169 -18.81 12.32 14.06
N ASP A 170 -18.64 11.39 14.98
CA ASP A 170 -17.57 11.40 15.97
C ASP A 170 -16.24 10.99 15.31
N LYS A 171 -15.72 11.89 14.50
CA LYS A 171 -14.46 11.79 13.70
C LYS A 171 -13.19 11.52 14.53
N THR A 172 -13.31 11.21 15.80
CA THR A 172 -12.20 11.08 16.75
C THR A 172 -11.60 9.69 16.81
N TYR A 173 -12.27 8.68 16.24
CA TYR A 173 -11.82 7.29 16.37
C TYR A 173 -11.18 6.76 15.09
N LYS A 174 -9.96 6.24 15.25
CA LYS A 174 -9.36 5.38 14.23
C LYS A 174 -10.23 4.15 14.05
N GLN A 175 -10.50 3.78 12.81
CA GLN A 175 -11.20 2.55 12.49
C GLN A 175 -10.30 1.56 11.77
N THR A 176 -10.60 0.29 11.93
CA THR A 176 -10.01 -0.81 11.18
C THR A 176 -11.09 -1.44 10.31
N CYS A 177 -10.76 -1.75 9.07
CA CYS A 177 -11.70 -2.33 8.13
C CYS A 177 -11.32 -3.78 7.78
N TYR A 178 -12.35 -4.60 7.51
CA TYR A 178 -12.20 -6.02 7.19
C TYR A 178 -13.21 -6.41 6.12
N ILE A 179 -12.91 -7.45 5.33
CA ILE A 179 -13.86 -8.10 4.42
C ILE A 179 -14.21 -9.48 4.95
N ASP A 180 -15.50 -9.78 5.00
CA ASP A 180 -15.99 -11.10 5.38
C ASP A 180 -16.23 -12.05 4.17
N ASN A 181 -16.70 -13.26 4.47
CA ASN A 181 -17.01 -14.25 3.44
C ASN A 181 -18.18 -13.87 2.52
N ASN A 182 -19.02 -12.95 2.91
CA ASN A 182 -20.15 -12.45 2.12
C ASN A 182 -19.80 -11.20 1.31
N ASN A 183 -18.49 -10.83 1.27
CA ASN A 183 -18.00 -9.63 0.62
C ASN A 183 -18.55 -8.32 1.25
N CYS A 184 -18.87 -8.39 2.55
CA CYS A 184 -19.25 -7.22 3.33
C CYS A 184 -18.01 -6.56 3.92
N LEU A 185 -17.92 -5.23 3.80
CA LEU A 185 -16.87 -4.45 4.44
C LEU A 185 -17.34 -4.05 5.86
N TRP A 186 -16.62 -4.55 6.84
CA TRP A 186 -16.84 -4.25 8.26
C TRP A 186 -15.91 -3.15 8.71
N ALA A 187 -16.44 -2.00 9.06
CA ALA A 187 -15.72 -0.89 9.66
C ALA A 187 -15.90 -0.92 11.17
N VAL A 188 -14.83 -1.17 11.90
CA VAL A 188 -14.82 -1.34 13.36
C VAL A 188 -14.13 -0.16 14.00
N ASN A 189 -14.82 0.54 14.87
CA ASN A 189 -14.27 1.59 15.71
C ASN A 189 -14.49 1.26 17.21
N PRO A 190 -13.94 2.01 18.17
CA PRO A 190 -14.07 1.69 19.58
C PRO A 190 -15.50 1.57 20.13
N VAL A 191 -16.51 2.11 19.47
CA VAL A 191 -17.88 2.21 19.98
C VAL A 191 -18.93 1.57 19.08
N SER A 192 -18.58 1.20 17.84
CA SER A 192 -19.51 0.59 16.89
C SER A 192 -18.84 -0.32 15.87
N ILE A 193 -19.62 -1.26 15.34
CA ILE A 193 -19.30 -2.07 14.16
C ILE A 193 -20.30 -1.68 13.08
N ARG A 194 -19.83 -1.39 11.88
CA ARG A 194 -20.68 -1.07 10.73
C ARG A 194 -20.38 -1.98 9.57
N CYS A 195 -21.41 -2.48 8.92
CA CYS A 195 -21.29 -3.31 7.72
C CYS A 195 -21.76 -2.51 6.51
N TYR A 196 -20.94 -2.59 5.47
CA TYR A 196 -21.23 -1.99 4.16
C TYR A 196 -21.17 -3.08 3.08
N ASP A 197 -22.11 -3.07 2.13
CA ASP A 197 -21.97 -3.86 0.91
C ASP A 197 -20.80 -3.30 0.09
N SER A 198 -19.74 -4.10 -0.10
CA SER A 198 -18.52 -3.65 -0.78
C SER A 198 -18.70 -3.29 -2.27
N ARG A 199 -19.82 -3.72 -2.88
CA ARG A 199 -20.13 -3.43 -4.29
C ARG A 199 -20.60 -1.99 -4.51
N ASN A 200 -21.43 -1.46 -3.60
CA ASN A 200 -22.07 -0.15 -3.73
C ASN A 200 -21.83 0.77 -2.52
N MET A 201 -21.16 0.26 -1.49
CA MET A 201 -20.83 0.97 -0.23
C MET A 201 -22.08 1.47 0.54
N GLN A 202 -23.21 0.80 0.37
CA GLN A 202 -24.39 1.06 1.19
C GLN A 202 -24.23 0.45 2.59
N LEU A 203 -24.56 1.22 3.60
CA LEU A 203 -24.62 0.75 4.99
C LEU A 203 -25.77 -0.25 5.13
N THR A 204 -25.45 -1.48 5.52
CA THR A 204 -26.43 -2.54 5.75
C THR A 204 -26.74 -2.73 7.23
N ASP A 205 -25.77 -2.51 8.10
CA ASP A 205 -25.91 -2.69 9.54
C ASP A 205 -25.04 -1.74 10.33
N SER A 206 -25.54 -1.36 11.51
CA SER A 206 -24.79 -0.58 12.50
C SER A 206 -25.08 -1.13 13.89
N ILE A 207 -24.06 -1.70 14.51
CA ILE A 207 -24.15 -2.42 15.78
C ILE A 207 -23.33 -1.66 16.82
N PRO A 208 -23.94 -1.18 17.90
CA PRO A 208 -23.20 -0.53 18.98
C PRO A 208 -22.36 -1.57 19.73
N MET A 209 -21.17 -1.17 20.16
CA MET A 209 -20.34 -1.99 21.02
C MET A 209 -20.86 -2.00 22.46
N PRO A 210 -20.93 -3.19 23.10
CA PRO A 210 -21.33 -3.28 24.50
C PRO A 210 -20.36 -2.53 25.44
N GLN A 211 -19.11 -2.44 25.03
CA GLN A 211 -18.04 -1.76 25.75
C GLN A 211 -17.01 -1.22 24.77
N LYS A 212 -16.37 -0.09 25.11
CA LYS A 212 -15.31 0.50 24.29
C LYS A 212 -14.16 -0.49 24.07
N ILE A 213 -13.87 -0.79 22.78
CA ILE A 213 -12.79 -1.69 22.39
C ILE A 213 -11.49 -0.92 22.12
N THR A 214 -10.37 -1.63 22.28
CA THR A 214 -9.03 -1.11 22.03
C THR A 214 -8.34 -1.78 20.86
N TYR A 215 -8.78 -3.00 20.50
CA TYR A 215 -8.21 -3.80 19.43
C TYR A 215 -9.29 -4.63 18.73
N SER A 216 -9.12 -4.85 17.43
CA SER A 216 -9.98 -5.73 16.63
C SER A 216 -9.17 -6.59 15.68
N TYR A 217 -9.66 -7.78 15.39
CA TYR A 217 -9.06 -8.74 14.47
C TYR A 217 -10.14 -9.55 13.76
N MET A 218 -10.01 -9.77 12.45
CA MET A 218 -10.92 -10.65 11.69
C MET A 218 -10.34 -12.06 11.65
N HIS A 219 -11.07 -13.02 12.21
CA HIS A 219 -10.70 -14.43 12.21
C HIS A 219 -11.47 -15.18 11.13
N ASN A 220 -10.74 -15.84 10.21
CA ASN A 220 -11.28 -16.69 9.13
C ASN A 220 -12.41 -16.04 8.30
N HIS A 221 -12.41 -14.71 8.18
CA HIS A 221 -13.44 -13.94 7.47
C HIS A 221 -14.89 -14.17 7.94
N THR A 222 -15.09 -14.71 9.16
CA THR A 222 -16.41 -15.03 9.72
C THR A 222 -16.64 -14.44 11.09
N SER A 223 -15.58 -14.05 11.81
CA SER A 223 -15.70 -13.59 13.19
C SER A 223 -14.79 -12.42 13.48
N LEU A 224 -15.33 -11.38 14.08
CA LEU A 224 -14.55 -10.26 14.61
C LEU A 224 -14.24 -10.54 16.08
N TRP A 225 -12.96 -10.57 16.40
CA TRP A 225 -12.46 -10.65 17.77
C TRP A 225 -12.14 -9.23 18.23
N LEU A 226 -12.78 -8.81 19.32
CA LEU A 226 -12.86 -7.42 19.73
C LEU A 226 -12.42 -7.34 21.19
N ALA A 227 -11.23 -6.83 21.44
CA ALA A 227 -10.69 -6.71 22.77
C ALA A 227 -11.01 -5.34 23.38
N SER A 228 -11.48 -5.34 24.61
CA SER A 228 -11.56 -4.17 25.48
C SER A 228 -10.48 -4.26 26.57
N LYS A 229 -10.48 -3.31 27.51
CA LYS A 229 -9.50 -3.30 28.61
C LYS A 229 -9.48 -4.61 29.43
N ASN A 230 -10.63 -5.25 29.61
CA ASN A 230 -10.82 -6.40 30.50
C ASN A 230 -11.68 -7.52 29.93
N ARG A 231 -12.11 -7.43 28.67
CA ARG A 231 -12.98 -8.43 28.04
C ARG A 231 -12.60 -8.64 26.57
N LEU A 232 -12.84 -9.88 26.11
CA LEU A 232 -12.82 -10.25 24.70
C LEU A 232 -14.27 -10.52 24.28
N PHE A 233 -14.69 -9.90 23.18
CA PHE A 233 -15.94 -10.16 22.51
C PHE A 233 -15.66 -10.88 21.19
N ILE A 234 -16.51 -11.83 20.84
CA ILE A 234 -16.50 -12.47 19.53
C ILE A 234 -17.81 -12.13 18.85
N PHE A 235 -17.74 -11.42 17.74
CA PHE A 235 -18.87 -11.09 16.91
C PHE A 235 -18.87 -11.95 15.66
N ASP A 236 -19.95 -12.66 15.43
CA ASP A 236 -20.13 -13.50 14.24
C ASP A 236 -20.73 -12.66 13.11
N THR A 237 -20.03 -12.58 11.98
CA THR A 237 -20.42 -11.71 10.87
C THR A 237 -21.62 -12.25 10.07
N GLU A 238 -21.84 -13.55 10.09
CA GLU A 238 -22.96 -14.20 9.40
C GLU A 238 -24.27 -14.00 10.14
N SER A 239 -24.31 -14.41 11.42
CA SER A 239 -25.50 -14.24 12.27
C SER A 239 -25.69 -12.80 12.76
N LYS A 240 -24.68 -11.94 12.61
CA LYS A 240 -24.62 -10.54 13.10
C LYS A 240 -24.89 -10.43 14.60
N ARG A 241 -24.36 -11.38 15.39
CA ARG A 241 -24.54 -11.45 16.84
C ARG A 241 -23.22 -11.66 17.57
N PHE A 242 -23.18 -11.13 18.79
CA PHE A 242 -22.10 -11.46 19.72
C PHE A 242 -22.28 -12.90 20.20
N LYS A 243 -21.22 -13.71 20.09
CA LYS A 243 -21.16 -15.01 20.75
C LYS A 243 -20.90 -14.80 22.22
N THR A 244 -21.55 -15.61 23.05
CA THR A 244 -21.28 -15.62 24.49
C THR A 244 -19.85 -16.15 24.67
N THR A 245 -18.94 -15.28 25.10
CA THR A 245 -17.61 -15.75 25.54
C THR A 245 -17.77 -16.42 26.90
N PRO A 246 -17.05 -17.52 27.18
CA PRO A 246 -16.91 -17.98 28.56
C PRO A 246 -16.48 -16.81 29.43
N GLU A 247 -17.02 -16.71 30.64
CA GLU A 247 -16.66 -15.65 31.59
C GLU A 247 -15.14 -15.55 31.66
N ALA A 248 -14.64 -14.32 31.62
CA ALA A 248 -13.23 -14.07 31.71
C ALA A 248 -12.68 -14.81 32.93
N ILE A 249 -11.62 -15.59 32.72
CA ILE A 249 -10.87 -16.18 33.83
C ILE A 249 -10.44 -15.01 34.71
N SER A 250 -11.16 -14.80 35.78
CA SER A 250 -10.80 -13.84 36.82
C SER A 250 -9.63 -14.45 37.60
N ASN A 251 -8.44 -13.94 37.32
CA ASN A 251 -7.31 -14.06 38.23
C ASN A 251 -7.19 -12.80 39.05
#